data_12b900d4bb0d2321ea07e6ee4b41221e
#
_entry.id   12b900d4bb0d2321ea07e6ee4b41221e
#
_cell.length_a   1.000
_cell.length_b   1.000
_cell.length_c   1.000
_cell.angle_alpha   90.00
_cell.angle_beta   90.00
_cell.angle_gamma   90.00
#
_symmetry.space_group_name_H-M   'P 1'
#
loop_
_entity.id
_entity.type
_entity.pdbx_description
1 polymer ?
#
loop_
_entity_poly.entity_id
_entity_poly.type
_entity_poly.pdbx_seq_one_letter_code
_entity_poly.pdbx_strand_id
1 'polypeptide(L)'
;MRATGLAPQDGMPEDLTVETVVAVDDAPAERLSLRNRDFVADVGALPPKSVDLIIADPPYGLGKDYGNDSDKLAADAHLAWTRDWLDAARATLKDTGSLYIFCSWQFSPEIFSFLKSRMTMVNEIIWDRRVPSMGGTTRRFTSVHDNIGLFAVSKKYYFDLDPVRVPYDAATKKARSRKLFEGSKWLEMGYNPKDLWSVSRLHRQHAERVDHPTQKPLEIIERMVLASCPRDGVVLDPFMGSGTTAVACAKHGRRFIGYEINPAYCAIARERLSEASIDESL
;
A
#
# COMPACT_ATOMS: atom_id res chain seq x y z
N MET A 1 -53.69 20.23 39.03
CA MET A 1 -53.13 19.36 40.06
C MET A 1 -51.89 18.65 39.47
N ARG A 2 -50.78 18.93 40.09
CA ARG A 2 -49.51 18.22 40.18
C ARG A 2 -48.86 17.67 38.90
N ALA A 3 -47.82 18.37 38.52
CA ALA A 3 -46.66 17.91 37.79
C ALA A 3 -45.89 16.83 38.57
N THR A 4 -45.39 15.82 37.90
CA THR A 4 -44.26 15.05 38.40
C THR A 4 -43.22 15.00 37.29
N GLY A 5 -42.08 15.63 37.58
CA GLY A 5 -40.90 15.64 36.71
C GLY A 5 -40.20 14.29 36.73
N LEU A 6 -39.55 13.99 35.63
CA LEU A 6 -38.48 13.00 35.55
C LEU A 6 -37.19 13.73 35.19
N ALA A 7 -36.20 13.54 36.02
CA ALA A 7 -34.86 14.05 35.88
C ALA A 7 -34.13 13.45 34.68
N PRO A 8 -33.15 14.17 34.09
CA PRO A 8 -32.32 13.62 33.04
C PRO A 8 -31.32 12.61 33.64
N GLN A 9 -31.19 11.46 33.01
CA GLN A 9 -30.12 10.49 33.29
C GLN A 9 -28.86 10.94 32.57
N ASP A 10 -27.87 11.32 33.36
CA ASP A 10 -26.46 11.47 32.96
C ASP A 10 -25.87 10.14 32.50
N GLY A 11 -25.01 10.19 31.48
CA GLY A 11 -24.09 9.09 31.22
C GLY A 11 -23.97 8.70 29.76
N MET A 12 -23.58 9.61 28.87
CA MET A 12 -22.85 9.22 27.67
C MET A 12 -21.35 9.26 28.01
N PRO A 13 -20.60 8.19 27.70
CA PRO A 13 -19.15 8.23 27.90
C PRO A 13 -18.51 9.15 26.89
N GLU A 14 -17.67 10.04 27.39
CA GLU A 14 -16.82 10.93 26.63
C GLU A 14 -15.95 10.16 25.62
N ASP A 15 -15.87 10.75 24.46
CA ASP A 15 -15.02 10.49 23.31
C ASP A 15 -13.59 10.09 23.72
N LEU A 16 -13.28 8.79 23.70
CA LEU A 16 -11.92 8.27 23.85
C LEU A 16 -11.18 8.37 22.51
N THR A 17 -10.81 9.58 22.12
CA THR A 17 -9.74 9.80 21.14
C THR A 17 -8.41 9.46 21.80
N VAL A 18 -8.05 8.18 21.81
CA VAL A 18 -6.71 7.76 22.22
C VAL A 18 -5.78 7.96 21.05
N GLU A 19 -5.14 9.12 20.96
CA GLU A 19 -3.90 9.29 20.20
C GLU A 19 -2.80 8.48 20.89
N THR A 20 -2.60 7.24 20.46
CA THR A 20 -1.43 6.49 20.89
C THR A 20 -0.34 6.67 19.84
N VAL A 21 0.50 7.66 20.07
CA VAL A 21 1.77 7.83 19.38
C VAL A 21 2.75 6.83 19.98
N VAL A 22 3.24 5.89 19.19
CA VAL A 22 4.40 5.09 19.58
C VAL A 22 5.61 5.98 19.32
N ALA A 23 6.06 6.71 20.33
CA ALA A 23 7.32 7.44 20.31
C ALA A 23 8.45 6.44 20.45
N VAL A 24 9.29 6.34 19.42
CA VAL A 24 10.65 5.78 19.54
C VAL A 24 11.54 6.97 19.92
N ASP A 25 12.17 6.91 21.07
CA ASP A 25 12.97 7.99 21.63
C ASP A 25 14.04 8.52 20.67
N ASP A 26 14.20 9.85 20.64
CA ASP A 26 15.23 10.65 19.97
C ASP A 26 15.14 10.85 18.44
N ALA A 27 13.96 11.04 17.85
CA ALA A 27 13.85 11.61 16.50
C ALA A 27 12.78 12.72 16.42
N PRO A 28 12.98 13.74 15.57
CA PRO A 28 11.98 14.81 15.41
C PRO A 28 10.65 14.23 14.94
N ALA A 29 9.58 14.61 15.62
CA ALA A 29 8.17 14.29 15.39
C ALA A 29 7.87 13.26 14.30
N GLU A 30 7.51 12.04 14.73
CA GLU A 30 6.74 11.03 13.98
C GLU A 30 7.32 10.56 12.64
N ARG A 31 8.34 9.70 12.67
CA ARG A 31 8.76 9.00 11.43
C ARG A 31 7.67 8.08 10.88
N LEU A 32 6.83 7.49 11.73
CA LEU A 32 5.83 6.48 11.39
C LEU A 32 4.50 6.82 12.07
N SER A 33 3.58 7.44 11.33
CA SER A 33 2.26 7.88 11.81
C SER A 33 1.16 6.94 11.36
N LEU A 34 0.53 6.22 12.29
CA LEU A 34 -0.61 5.32 12.04
C LEU A 34 -1.89 5.96 12.57
N ARG A 35 -2.80 6.34 11.69
CA ARG A 35 -4.02 7.08 11.99
C ARG A 35 -5.25 6.18 11.89
N ASN A 36 -5.97 5.99 12.99
CA ASN A 36 -7.25 5.29 12.95
C ASN A 36 -8.35 6.28 12.55
N ARG A 37 -8.40 6.64 11.27
CA ARG A 37 -9.32 7.63 10.68
C ARG A 37 -9.61 7.29 9.22
N ASP A 38 -10.69 7.86 8.69
CA ASP A 38 -10.95 7.89 7.26
C ASP A 38 -9.98 8.86 6.56
N PHE A 39 -9.31 8.38 5.51
CA PHE A 39 -8.34 9.18 4.77
C PHE A 39 -8.97 10.42 4.14
N VAL A 40 -10.14 10.26 3.49
CA VAL A 40 -10.79 11.37 2.76
C VAL A 40 -11.21 12.48 3.71
N ALA A 41 -11.70 12.10 4.91
CA ALA A 41 -12.10 13.05 5.93
C ALA A 41 -10.90 13.83 6.54
N ASP A 42 -9.71 13.20 6.60
CA ASP A 42 -8.52 13.76 7.29
C ASP A 42 -7.43 14.28 6.32
N VAL A 43 -7.54 14.02 5.02
CA VAL A 43 -6.48 14.37 4.04
C VAL A 43 -6.14 15.86 4.00
N GLY A 44 -7.08 16.73 4.36
CA GLY A 44 -6.86 18.17 4.49
C GLY A 44 -5.82 18.56 5.55
N ALA A 45 -5.50 17.66 6.49
CA ALA A 45 -4.44 17.85 7.46
C ALA A 45 -3.03 17.56 6.89
N LEU A 46 -2.92 16.97 5.69
CA LEU A 46 -1.65 16.74 5.03
C LEU A 46 -1.27 17.95 4.16
N PRO A 47 -0.06 18.47 4.30
CA PRO A 47 0.41 19.54 3.42
C PRO A 47 0.43 19.06 1.95
N PRO A 48 0.01 19.89 0.99
CA PRO A 48 0.16 19.56 -0.42
C PRO A 48 1.65 19.40 -0.77
N LYS A 49 1.95 18.52 -1.73
CA LYS A 49 3.32 18.24 -2.21
C LYS A 49 4.28 17.84 -1.10
N SER A 50 3.82 17.09 -0.11
CA SER A 50 4.63 16.62 1.03
C SER A 50 5.03 15.15 0.92
N VAL A 51 4.36 14.35 0.08
CA VAL A 51 4.49 12.91 -0.05
C VAL A 51 5.34 12.54 -1.26
N ASP A 52 6.28 11.61 -1.09
CA ASP A 52 7.13 11.10 -2.18
C ASP A 52 6.50 9.92 -2.90
N LEU A 53 5.80 9.05 -2.16
CA LEU A 53 5.20 7.83 -2.69
C LEU A 53 3.86 7.57 -2.05
N ILE A 54 2.86 7.22 -2.86
CA ILE A 54 1.61 6.63 -2.39
C ILE A 54 1.57 5.16 -2.77
N ILE A 55 1.23 4.28 -1.81
CA ILE A 55 0.90 2.88 -2.05
C ILE A 55 -0.53 2.69 -1.56
N ALA A 56 -1.45 2.36 -2.45
CA ALA A 56 -2.86 2.25 -2.14
C ALA A 56 -3.42 0.87 -2.52
N ASP A 57 -3.96 0.16 -1.54
CA ASP A 57 -4.70 -1.09 -1.71
C ASP A 57 -6.14 -0.91 -1.24
N PRO A 58 -6.98 -0.16 -1.99
CA PRO A 58 -8.34 0.15 -1.59
C PRO A 58 -9.24 -1.09 -1.61
N PRO A 59 -10.42 -1.07 -0.96
CA PRO A 59 -11.49 -2.03 -1.23
C PRO A 59 -11.78 -2.12 -2.73
N TYR A 60 -11.97 -3.36 -3.26
CA TYR A 60 -12.07 -3.57 -4.71
C TYR A 60 -13.50 -3.56 -5.25
N GLY A 61 -14.51 -3.28 -4.43
CA GLY A 61 -15.92 -3.34 -4.83
C GLY A 61 -16.40 -4.78 -5.14
N LEU A 62 -15.82 -5.77 -4.49
CA LEU A 62 -16.10 -7.21 -4.70
C LEU A 62 -16.96 -7.83 -3.60
N GLY A 63 -17.48 -7.03 -2.68
CA GLY A 63 -18.34 -7.46 -1.58
C GLY A 63 -17.61 -8.17 -0.44
N LYS A 64 -16.31 -7.93 -0.26
CA LYS A 64 -15.56 -8.45 0.88
C LYS A 64 -15.92 -7.71 2.16
N ASP A 65 -15.92 -8.42 3.26
CA ASP A 65 -16.15 -7.84 4.58
C ASP A 65 -14.81 -7.35 5.18
N TYR A 66 -14.70 -6.03 5.33
CA TYR A 66 -13.59 -5.35 6.03
C TYR A 66 -14.04 -4.80 7.39
N GLY A 67 -15.20 -5.26 7.91
CA GLY A 67 -15.81 -4.72 9.11
C GLY A 67 -16.64 -3.44 8.85
N ASN A 68 -16.87 -3.12 7.59
CA ASN A 68 -17.73 -2.03 7.12
C ASN A 68 -18.30 -2.35 5.72
N ASP A 69 -19.20 -1.51 5.22
CA ASP A 69 -19.86 -1.72 3.93
C ASP A 69 -19.13 -1.10 2.73
N SER A 70 -17.87 -0.67 2.89
CA SER A 70 -17.12 0.04 1.84
C SER A 70 -16.91 -0.76 0.56
N ASP A 71 -16.87 -2.08 0.64
CA ASP A 71 -16.68 -2.99 -0.51
C ASP A 71 -18.00 -3.46 -1.15
N LYS A 72 -19.16 -3.02 -0.62
CA LYS A 72 -20.49 -3.41 -1.10
C LYS A 72 -21.17 -2.35 -2.00
N LEU A 73 -20.43 -1.31 -2.36
CA LEU A 73 -20.94 -0.23 -3.22
C LEU A 73 -21.31 -0.77 -4.61
N ALA A 74 -22.36 -0.21 -5.22
CA ALA A 74 -22.62 -0.40 -6.65
C ALA A 74 -21.44 0.12 -7.48
N ALA A 75 -21.21 -0.46 -8.67
CA ALA A 75 -20.03 -0.19 -9.49
C ALA A 75 -19.78 1.32 -9.74
N ASP A 76 -20.83 2.07 -10.10
CA ASP A 76 -20.71 3.52 -10.34
C ASP A 76 -20.36 4.30 -9.09
N ALA A 77 -20.96 3.94 -7.93
CA ALA A 77 -20.66 4.56 -6.66
C ALA A 77 -19.21 4.23 -6.20
N HIS A 78 -18.77 3.00 -6.42
CA HIS A 78 -17.39 2.60 -6.16
C HIS A 78 -16.39 3.39 -7.00
N LEU A 79 -16.65 3.56 -8.28
CA LEU A 79 -15.80 4.35 -9.17
C LEU A 79 -15.81 5.84 -8.81
N ALA A 80 -16.97 6.40 -8.41
CA ALA A 80 -17.05 7.79 -7.96
C ALA A 80 -16.22 8.01 -6.69
N TRP A 81 -16.42 7.17 -5.66
CA TRP A 81 -15.63 7.18 -4.44
C TRP A 81 -14.12 7.01 -4.72
N THR A 82 -13.77 6.11 -5.65
CA THR A 82 -12.36 5.89 -6.02
C THR A 82 -11.73 7.14 -6.64
N ARG A 83 -12.46 7.87 -7.48
CA ARG A 83 -11.99 9.13 -8.08
C ARG A 83 -11.77 10.21 -7.04
N ASP A 84 -12.67 10.34 -6.08
CA ASP A 84 -12.62 11.37 -5.04
C ASP A 84 -11.37 11.18 -4.15
N TRP A 85 -11.12 9.98 -3.63
CA TRP A 85 -9.95 9.76 -2.81
C TRP A 85 -8.64 9.80 -3.62
N LEU A 86 -8.64 9.41 -4.90
CA LEU A 86 -7.47 9.51 -5.78
C LEU A 86 -7.08 10.97 -6.04
N ASP A 87 -8.04 11.85 -6.31
CA ASP A 87 -7.77 13.28 -6.52
C ASP A 87 -7.23 13.91 -5.22
N ALA A 88 -7.81 13.55 -4.06
CA ALA A 88 -7.34 14.00 -2.75
C ALA A 88 -5.90 13.50 -2.45
N ALA A 89 -5.63 12.21 -2.68
CA ALA A 89 -4.31 11.62 -2.48
C ALA A 89 -3.26 12.26 -3.41
N ARG A 90 -3.59 12.43 -4.69
CA ARG A 90 -2.70 13.05 -5.67
C ARG A 90 -2.27 14.46 -5.27
N ALA A 91 -3.14 15.24 -4.64
CA ALA A 91 -2.81 16.60 -4.20
C ALA A 91 -1.68 16.64 -3.15
N THR A 92 -1.46 15.54 -2.41
CA THR A 92 -0.38 15.43 -1.45
C THR A 92 0.98 15.10 -2.09
N LEU A 93 1.00 14.55 -3.31
CA LEU A 93 2.24 14.13 -3.98
C LEU A 93 3.10 15.30 -4.40
N LYS A 94 4.40 15.15 -4.18
CA LYS A 94 5.45 16.03 -4.75
C LYS A 94 5.46 15.94 -6.28
N ASP A 95 6.07 16.91 -6.96
CA ASP A 95 6.21 16.90 -8.42
C ASP A 95 7.07 15.71 -8.93
N THR A 96 7.91 15.14 -8.07
CA THR A 96 8.70 13.93 -8.31
C THR A 96 8.03 12.65 -7.76
N GLY A 97 6.84 12.78 -7.19
CA GLY A 97 6.15 11.70 -6.50
C GLY A 97 5.48 10.70 -7.44
N SER A 98 5.24 9.49 -6.92
CA SER A 98 4.63 8.38 -7.61
C SER A 98 3.50 7.75 -6.80
N LEU A 99 2.60 7.06 -7.51
CA LEU A 99 1.48 6.31 -6.94
C LEU A 99 1.50 4.88 -7.48
N TYR A 100 1.49 3.89 -6.57
CA TYR A 100 1.05 2.53 -6.88
C TYR A 100 -0.38 2.33 -6.40
N ILE A 101 -1.21 1.78 -7.27
CA ILE A 101 -2.59 1.41 -6.93
C ILE A 101 -2.87 -0.03 -7.30
N PHE A 102 -3.30 -0.82 -6.32
CA PHE A 102 -3.81 -2.17 -6.56
C PHE A 102 -5.27 -2.11 -7.01
N CYS A 103 -5.59 -2.85 -8.05
CA CYS A 103 -6.94 -2.92 -8.61
C CYS A 103 -7.31 -4.35 -8.98
N SER A 104 -8.61 -4.66 -8.90
CA SER A 104 -9.13 -5.82 -9.61
C SER A 104 -9.18 -5.53 -11.11
N TRP A 105 -9.03 -6.59 -11.93
CA TRP A 105 -9.15 -6.49 -13.38
C TRP A 105 -10.50 -5.92 -13.84
N GLN A 106 -11.53 -5.97 -13.01
CA GLN A 106 -12.87 -5.48 -13.31
C GLN A 106 -12.95 -3.96 -13.37
N PHE A 107 -12.16 -3.26 -12.58
CA PHE A 107 -12.17 -1.80 -12.46
C PHE A 107 -10.87 -1.12 -12.89
N SER A 108 -9.81 -1.90 -13.13
CA SER A 108 -8.53 -1.32 -13.55
C SER A 108 -8.64 -0.48 -14.84
N PRO A 109 -9.45 -0.82 -15.87
CA PRO A 109 -9.56 0.01 -17.08
C PRO A 109 -10.07 1.42 -16.79
N GLU A 110 -11.15 1.55 -16.00
CA GLU A 110 -11.76 2.83 -15.65
C GLU A 110 -10.85 3.65 -14.74
N ILE A 111 -10.27 3.02 -13.72
CA ILE A 111 -9.37 3.66 -12.76
C ILE A 111 -8.09 4.14 -13.47
N PHE A 112 -7.49 3.31 -14.31
CA PHE A 112 -6.27 3.67 -15.04
C PHE A 112 -6.55 4.74 -16.10
N SER A 113 -7.70 4.69 -16.78
CA SER A 113 -8.14 5.74 -17.70
C SER A 113 -8.29 7.09 -16.97
N PHE A 114 -8.91 7.09 -15.80
CA PHE A 114 -9.03 8.28 -14.95
C PHE A 114 -7.67 8.83 -14.54
N LEU A 115 -6.77 8.00 -14.04
CA LEU A 115 -5.42 8.42 -13.63
C LEU A 115 -4.58 8.91 -14.80
N LYS A 116 -4.66 8.28 -15.99
CA LYS A 116 -3.95 8.72 -17.21
C LYS A 116 -4.32 10.13 -17.65
N SER A 117 -5.51 10.62 -17.30
CA SER A 117 -5.89 12.01 -17.59
C SER A 117 -5.25 13.04 -16.62
N ARG A 118 -4.60 12.59 -15.55
CA ARG A 118 -4.07 13.41 -14.43
C ARG A 118 -2.59 13.19 -14.13
N MET A 119 -2.07 12.02 -14.50
CA MET A 119 -0.72 11.56 -14.19
C MET A 119 -0.12 10.84 -15.39
N THR A 120 1.20 10.68 -15.39
CA THR A 120 1.89 9.84 -16.36
C THR A 120 1.82 8.39 -15.92
N MET A 121 1.21 7.52 -16.70
CA MET A 121 1.29 6.08 -16.46
C MET A 121 2.69 5.58 -16.83
N VAL A 122 3.37 4.96 -15.86
CA VAL A 122 4.74 4.44 -16.02
C VAL A 122 4.71 2.97 -16.38
N ASN A 123 3.98 2.16 -15.59
CA ASN A 123 3.79 0.73 -15.83
C ASN A 123 2.38 0.28 -15.46
N GLU A 124 1.90 -0.75 -16.13
CA GLU A 124 0.95 -1.70 -15.58
C GLU A 124 1.73 -2.94 -15.15
N ILE A 125 1.62 -3.30 -13.89
CA ILE A 125 2.29 -4.44 -13.28
C ILE A 125 1.24 -5.50 -12.99
N ILE A 126 1.50 -6.72 -13.43
CA ILE A 126 0.65 -7.87 -13.14
C ILE A 126 1.25 -8.64 -11.96
N TRP A 127 0.56 -8.62 -10.84
CA TRP A 127 0.93 -9.48 -9.72
C TRP A 127 0.27 -10.84 -9.84
N ASP A 128 1.04 -11.83 -10.31
CA ASP A 128 0.66 -13.24 -10.28
C ASP A 128 0.76 -13.79 -8.85
N ARG A 129 -0.40 -14.04 -8.25
CA ARG A 129 -0.54 -14.55 -6.87
C ARG A 129 -0.20 -16.02 -6.74
N ARG A 130 0.11 -16.72 -7.84
CA ARG A 130 0.40 -18.16 -7.98
C ARG A 130 -0.74 -19.09 -7.54
N VAL A 131 -1.59 -18.66 -6.64
CA VAL A 131 -2.69 -19.46 -6.10
C VAL A 131 -4.01 -18.83 -6.53
N PRO A 132 -4.89 -19.56 -7.24
CA PRO A 132 -6.18 -19.05 -7.64
C PRO A 132 -7.06 -18.74 -6.44
N SER A 133 -7.99 -17.81 -6.61
CA SER A 133 -9.07 -17.61 -5.64
C SER A 133 -9.92 -18.88 -5.57
N MET A 134 -10.26 -19.31 -4.36
CA MET A 134 -11.18 -20.43 -4.18
C MET A 134 -12.55 -20.06 -4.75
N GLY A 135 -13.18 -20.98 -5.45
CA GLY A 135 -14.46 -20.80 -6.12
C GLY A 135 -14.31 -20.97 -7.63
N GLY A 136 -14.43 -22.20 -8.08
CA GLY A 136 -14.43 -22.54 -9.51
C GLY A 136 -15.61 -21.89 -10.22
N THR A 137 -15.35 -21.34 -11.39
CA THR A 137 -16.38 -20.89 -12.32
C THR A 137 -16.32 -21.74 -13.57
N THR A 138 -17.48 -22.11 -14.09
CA THR A 138 -17.58 -22.94 -15.30
C THR A 138 -17.69 -22.11 -16.59
N ARG A 139 -17.79 -20.77 -16.47
CA ARG A 139 -18.08 -19.87 -17.61
C ARG A 139 -17.00 -18.81 -17.86
N ARG A 140 -15.90 -18.82 -17.12
CA ARG A 140 -14.75 -17.94 -17.30
C ARG A 140 -13.49 -18.57 -16.72
N PHE A 141 -12.32 -18.08 -17.12
CA PHE A 141 -11.06 -18.47 -16.49
C PHE A 141 -10.96 -17.96 -15.05
N THR A 142 -10.30 -18.74 -14.18
CA THR A 142 -10.09 -18.37 -12.78
C THR A 142 -9.04 -17.26 -12.69
N SER A 143 -9.38 -16.15 -12.04
CA SER A 143 -8.44 -15.06 -11.82
C SER A 143 -7.38 -15.44 -10.80
N VAL A 144 -6.10 -15.26 -11.18
CA VAL A 144 -4.93 -15.55 -10.35
C VAL A 144 -4.05 -14.32 -10.13
N HIS A 145 -4.43 -13.16 -10.66
CA HIS A 145 -3.63 -11.95 -10.60
C HIS A 145 -4.43 -10.75 -10.08
N ASP A 146 -3.70 -9.76 -9.63
CA ASP A 146 -4.18 -8.39 -9.43
C ASP A 146 -3.39 -7.45 -10.36
N ASN A 147 -4.04 -6.37 -10.80
CA ASN A 147 -3.40 -5.31 -11.58
C ASN A 147 -2.86 -4.26 -10.62
N ILE A 148 -1.64 -3.79 -10.87
CA ILE A 148 -1.02 -2.70 -10.12
C ILE A 148 -0.63 -1.62 -11.12
N GLY A 149 -1.22 -0.44 -10.98
CA GLY A 149 -0.83 0.71 -11.79
C GLY A 149 0.27 1.50 -11.10
N LEU A 150 1.38 1.76 -11.81
CA LEU A 150 2.38 2.75 -11.40
C LEU A 150 2.17 4.03 -12.20
N PHE A 151 1.89 5.11 -11.48
CA PHE A 151 1.69 6.44 -12.01
C PHE A 151 2.65 7.44 -11.38
N ALA A 152 3.07 8.45 -12.14
CA ALA A 152 3.94 9.52 -11.66
C ALA A 152 3.31 10.88 -11.92
N VAL A 153 3.54 11.85 -11.03
CA VAL A 153 3.05 13.23 -11.19
C VAL A 153 3.67 13.88 -12.41
N SER A 154 4.95 13.61 -12.68
CA SER A 154 5.67 14.17 -13.82
C SER A 154 6.69 13.17 -14.40
N LYS A 155 7.28 13.51 -15.54
CA LYS A 155 8.37 12.71 -16.14
C LYS A 155 9.69 12.76 -15.32
N LYS A 156 9.77 13.61 -14.29
CA LYS A 156 10.93 13.74 -13.38
C LYS A 156 10.72 12.97 -12.08
N TYR A 157 9.90 11.92 -12.11
CA TYR A 157 9.64 11.09 -10.92
C TYR A 157 10.91 10.40 -10.40
N TYR A 158 10.93 10.14 -9.09
CA TYR A 158 12.02 9.39 -8.48
C TYR A 158 11.85 7.89 -8.79
N PHE A 159 12.93 7.25 -9.25
CA PHE A 159 13.01 5.81 -9.42
C PHE A 159 14.45 5.34 -9.26
N ASP A 160 14.70 4.48 -8.28
CA ASP A 160 16.00 3.86 -8.04
C ASP A 160 15.91 2.37 -8.39
N LEU A 161 16.61 1.98 -9.43
CA LEU A 161 16.63 0.61 -9.92
C LEU A 161 17.53 -0.30 -9.09
N ASP A 162 18.61 0.22 -8.52
CA ASP A 162 19.68 -0.62 -7.98
C ASP A 162 19.24 -1.50 -6.80
N PRO A 163 18.46 -1.02 -5.82
CA PRO A 163 18.02 -1.85 -4.70
C PRO A 163 17.01 -2.94 -5.08
N VAL A 164 16.42 -2.86 -6.27
CA VAL A 164 15.39 -3.82 -6.73
C VAL A 164 15.84 -4.71 -7.88
N ARG A 165 17.11 -4.63 -8.29
CA ARG A 165 17.65 -5.48 -9.35
C ARG A 165 17.56 -6.96 -9.00
N VAL A 166 17.24 -7.76 -9.99
CA VAL A 166 17.22 -9.22 -9.87
C VAL A 166 18.57 -9.78 -10.32
N PRO A 167 19.28 -10.52 -9.47
CA PRO A 167 20.55 -11.10 -9.86
C PRO A 167 20.40 -12.14 -10.96
N TYR A 168 21.34 -12.19 -11.89
CA TYR A 168 21.40 -13.29 -12.86
C TYR A 168 21.81 -14.59 -12.17
N ASP A 169 21.16 -15.69 -12.53
CA ASP A 169 21.58 -17.02 -12.11
C ASP A 169 22.97 -17.40 -12.67
N ALA A 170 23.63 -18.35 -12.03
CA ALA A 170 24.99 -18.76 -12.40
C ALA A 170 25.10 -19.28 -13.83
N ALA A 171 24.07 -19.99 -14.32
CA ALA A 171 24.06 -20.52 -15.69
C ALA A 171 23.96 -19.39 -16.72
N THR A 172 23.09 -18.42 -16.49
CA THR A 172 22.94 -17.22 -17.32
C THR A 172 24.21 -16.37 -17.30
N LYS A 173 24.83 -16.15 -16.13
CA LYS A 173 26.12 -15.44 -16.03
C LYS A 173 27.18 -16.15 -16.87
N LYS A 174 27.34 -17.49 -16.73
CA LYS A 174 28.27 -18.28 -17.49
C LYS A 174 28.02 -18.25 -18.99
N ALA A 175 26.76 -18.33 -19.43
CA ALA A 175 26.41 -18.29 -20.84
C ALA A 175 26.71 -16.94 -21.49
N ARG A 176 26.45 -15.84 -20.78
CA ARG A 176 26.64 -14.48 -21.28
C ARG A 176 28.06 -13.96 -21.17
N SER A 177 28.88 -14.47 -20.25
CA SER A 177 30.30 -14.09 -20.10
C SER A 177 31.17 -14.46 -21.28
N ARG A 178 30.71 -15.36 -22.15
CA ARG A 178 31.56 -16.00 -23.19
C ARG A 178 31.86 -15.19 -24.45
N LYS A 179 31.18 -14.12 -24.81
CA LYS A 179 31.48 -13.34 -26.04
C LYS A 179 31.06 -11.87 -26.12
N LEU A 180 30.00 -11.41 -25.44
CA LEU A 180 29.49 -10.07 -25.60
C LEU A 180 29.57 -9.19 -24.34
N PHE A 181 29.77 -9.81 -23.18
CA PHE A 181 29.65 -9.13 -21.90
C PHE A 181 30.80 -9.44 -20.92
N GLU A 182 31.92 -9.93 -21.43
CA GLU A 182 33.11 -10.18 -20.60
C GLU A 182 33.57 -8.88 -19.93
N GLY A 183 33.61 -8.87 -18.58
CA GLY A 183 33.88 -7.67 -17.78
C GLY A 183 32.74 -6.66 -17.69
N SER A 184 31.53 -6.98 -18.17
CA SER A 184 30.39 -6.08 -18.09
C SER A 184 29.83 -5.99 -16.68
N LYS A 185 29.87 -4.82 -16.06
CA LYS A 185 29.25 -4.51 -14.76
C LYS A 185 27.77 -4.94 -14.69
N TRP A 186 27.06 -4.98 -15.82
CA TRP A 186 25.65 -5.36 -15.91
C TRP A 186 25.38 -6.79 -15.44
N LEU A 187 26.31 -7.74 -15.68
CA LEU A 187 26.15 -9.11 -15.22
C LEU A 187 26.24 -9.24 -13.71
N GLU A 188 27.05 -8.39 -13.07
CA GLU A 188 27.19 -8.36 -11.61
C GLU A 188 26.05 -7.59 -10.93
N MET A 189 25.63 -6.48 -11.53
CA MET A 189 24.57 -5.64 -10.98
C MET A 189 23.18 -6.31 -11.03
N GLY A 190 22.96 -7.26 -11.94
CA GLY A 190 21.63 -7.84 -12.17
C GLY A 190 20.80 -7.04 -13.19
N TYR A 191 19.58 -7.50 -13.42
CA TYR A 191 18.66 -6.90 -14.41
C TYR A 191 17.46 -6.22 -13.73
N ASN A 192 16.82 -5.31 -14.48
CA ASN A 192 15.59 -4.66 -14.06
C ASN A 192 14.46 -5.70 -13.90
N PRO A 193 13.77 -5.78 -12.76
CA PRO A 193 12.60 -6.63 -12.59
C PRO A 193 11.60 -6.40 -13.72
N LYS A 194 10.99 -7.49 -14.16
CA LYS A 194 9.89 -7.40 -15.15
C LYS A 194 8.63 -6.85 -14.49
N ASP A 195 7.67 -6.44 -15.28
CA ASP A 195 6.35 -5.99 -14.86
C ASP A 195 5.35 -7.14 -14.57
N LEU A 196 5.79 -8.38 -14.69
CA LEU A 196 5.09 -9.56 -14.19
C LEU A 196 5.76 -10.02 -12.89
N TRP A 197 5.09 -9.80 -11.75
CA TRP A 197 5.59 -10.15 -10.41
C TRP A 197 4.94 -11.45 -9.92
N SER A 198 5.70 -12.52 -9.90
CA SER A 198 5.22 -13.83 -9.47
C SER A 198 5.59 -14.06 -8.01
N VAL A 199 4.79 -13.54 -7.10
CA VAL A 199 4.92 -13.62 -5.64
C VAL A 199 3.68 -14.26 -5.06
N SER A 200 3.83 -15.36 -4.29
CA SER A 200 2.69 -16.04 -3.71
C SER A 200 1.93 -15.14 -2.73
N ARG A 201 0.59 -15.19 -2.79
CA ARG A 201 -0.19 -14.57 -1.72
C ARG A 201 0.08 -15.26 -0.39
N LEU A 202 -0.08 -14.53 0.71
CA LEU A 202 0.06 -15.10 2.05
C LEU A 202 -1.07 -16.10 2.33
N HIS A 203 -0.74 -17.37 2.48
CA HIS A 203 -1.65 -18.42 2.91
C HIS A 203 -1.72 -18.49 4.46
N ARG A 204 -2.68 -19.22 5.02
CA ARG A 204 -2.95 -19.23 6.48
C ARG A 204 -1.73 -19.59 7.35
N GLN A 205 -0.80 -20.37 6.83
CA GLN A 205 0.40 -20.85 7.56
C GLN A 205 1.66 -20.03 7.25
N HIS A 206 1.55 -18.94 6.50
CA HIS A 206 2.69 -18.11 6.17
C HIS A 206 3.14 -17.31 7.41
N ALA A 207 4.45 -17.23 7.66
CA ALA A 207 5.00 -16.56 8.85
C ALA A 207 4.58 -15.08 8.97
N GLU A 208 4.49 -14.36 7.85
CA GLU A 208 3.99 -12.96 7.83
C GLU A 208 2.49 -12.83 8.09
N ARG A 209 1.72 -13.94 8.05
CA ARG A 209 0.26 -13.87 8.04
C ARG A 209 -0.29 -13.44 9.39
N VAL A 210 -1.08 -12.36 9.39
CA VAL A 210 -1.88 -11.90 10.52
C VAL A 210 -3.37 -11.99 10.19
N ASP A 211 -4.23 -11.72 11.15
CA ASP A 211 -5.68 -11.77 10.98
C ASP A 211 -6.21 -10.55 10.20
N HIS A 212 -5.91 -10.54 8.90
CA HIS A 212 -6.39 -9.57 7.92
C HIS A 212 -6.74 -10.28 6.61
N PRO A 213 -7.93 -10.02 6.00
CA PRO A 213 -8.43 -10.83 4.87
C PRO A 213 -7.57 -10.73 3.61
N THR A 214 -6.95 -9.59 3.35
CA THR A 214 -6.27 -9.25 2.09
C THR A 214 -4.84 -8.77 2.28
N GLN A 215 -4.17 -9.16 3.37
CA GLN A 215 -2.78 -8.75 3.64
C GLN A 215 -1.88 -8.98 2.42
N LYS A 216 -1.13 -7.94 2.04
CA LYS A 216 -0.14 -8.01 0.96
C LYS A 216 1.18 -8.58 1.45
N PRO A 217 1.89 -9.39 0.63
CA PRO A 217 3.25 -9.84 0.94
C PRO A 217 4.22 -8.66 1.08
N LEU A 218 5.07 -8.71 2.08
CA LEU A 218 6.06 -7.66 2.35
C LEU A 218 7.00 -7.44 1.16
N GLU A 219 7.44 -8.51 0.49
CA GLU A 219 8.31 -8.48 -0.69
C GLU A 219 7.80 -7.53 -1.81
N ILE A 220 6.47 -7.52 -2.04
CA ILE A 220 5.88 -6.65 -3.07
C ILE A 220 5.97 -5.18 -2.66
N ILE A 221 5.64 -4.89 -1.40
CA ILE A 221 5.63 -3.54 -0.87
C ILE A 221 7.06 -3.00 -0.72
N GLU A 222 8.00 -3.81 -0.24
CA GLU A 222 9.43 -3.44 -0.17
C GLU A 222 9.96 -3.04 -1.55
N ARG A 223 9.62 -3.79 -2.59
CA ARG A 223 10.02 -3.46 -3.97
C ARG A 223 9.51 -2.09 -4.40
N MET A 224 8.26 -1.74 -4.07
CA MET A 224 7.70 -0.41 -4.39
C MET A 224 8.39 0.70 -3.60
N VAL A 225 8.58 0.50 -2.29
CA VAL A 225 9.22 1.47 -1.40
C VAL A 225 10.67 1.72 -1.83
N LEU A 226 11.43 0.67 -2.10
CA LEU A 226 12.84 0.78 -2.48
C LEU A 226 13.02 1.46 -3.84
N ALA A 227 12.17 1.12 -4.82
CA ALA A 227 12.29 1.69 -6.16
C ALA A 227 11.81 3.14 -6.23
N SER A 228 10.77 3.53 -5.49
CA SER A 228 10.02 4.76 -5.78
C SER A 228 9.96 5.77 -4.63
N CYS A 229 10.61 5.48 -3.48
CA CYS A 229 10.72 6.44 -2.39
C CYS A 229 12.19 6.65 -2.01
N PRO A 230 12.71 7.88 -2.04
CA PRO A 230 14.06 8.15 -1.57
C PRO A 230 14.22 7.83 -0.08
N ARG A 231 15.46 7.63 0.36
CA ARG A 231 15.72 7.47 1.81
C ARG A 231 15.24 8.72 2.55
N ASP A 232 14.64 8.53 3.73
CA ASP A 232 13.96 9.59 4.50
C ASP A 232 12.76 10.26 3.80
N GLY A 233 12.35 9.78 2.61
CA GLY A 233 11.13 10.18 1.93
C GLY A 233 9.87 9.75 2.68
N VAL A 234 8.73 10.36 2.34
CA VAL A 234 7.42 10.09 2.95
C VAL A 234 6.62 9.16 2.06
N VAL A 235 6.19 8.03 2.62
CA VAL A 235 5.22 7.11 2.02
C VAL A 235 3.85 7.33 2.68
N LEU A 236 2.82 7.50 1.87
CA LEU A 236 1.43 7.55 2.29
C LEU A 236 0.70 6.27 1.88
N ASP A 237 -0.02 5.66 2.82
CA ASP A 237 -0.94 4.56 2.56
C ASP A 237 -2.34 4.93 3.05
N PRO A 238 -3.27 5.28 2.13
CA PRO A 238 -4.63 5.67 2.50
C PRO A 238 -5.47 4.52 3.07
N PHE A 239 -5.03 3.26 2.90
CA PHE A 239 -5.76 2.03 3.27
C PHE A 239 -4.80 1.00 3.87
N MET A 240 -4.10 1.38 4.94
CA MET A 240 -2.94 0.62 5.42
C MET A 240 -3.26 -0.81 5.93
N GLY A 241 -4.52 -1.10 6.25
CA GLY A 241 -4.96 -2.40 6.75
C GLY A 241 -4.08 -2.90 7.89
N SER A 242 -3.44 -4.06 7.70
CA SER A 242 -2.52 -4.65 8.68
C SER A 242 -1.10 -4.04 8.71
N GLY A 243 -0.86 -2.91 8.02
CA GLY A 243 0.38 -2.14 8.15
C GLY A 243 1.60 -2.69 7.40
N THR A 244 1.43 -3.48 6.33
CA THR A 244 2.59 -4.00 5.57
C THR A 244 3.47 -2.88 5.01
N THR A 245 2.86 -1.77 4.58
CA THR A 245 3.59 -0.58 4.09
C THR A 245 4.37 0.09 5.22
N ALA A 246 3.82 0.16 6.43
CA ALA A 246 4.50 0.72 7.60
C ALA A 246 5.75 -0.10 7.95
N VAL A 247 5.64 -1.44 7.97
CA VAL A 247 6.76 -2.36 8.22
C VAL A 247 7.86 -2.17 7.16
N ALA A 248 7.49 -2.10 5.86
CA ALA A 248 8.45 -1.86 4.80
C ALA A 248 9.18 -0.50 4.97
N CYS A 249 8.46 0.55 5.36
CA CYS A 249 9.04 1.87 5.58
C CYS A 249 10.00 1.88 6.76
N ALA A 250 9.65 1.22 7.87
CA ALA A 250 10.52 1.06 9.04
C ALA A 250 11.83 0.39 8.63
N LYS A 251 11.76 -0.81 8.05
CA LYS A 251 12.93 -1.61 7.63
C LYS A 251 13.86 -0.86 6.68
N HIS A 252 13.35 0.06 5.88
CA HIS A 252 14.15 0.73 4.84
C HIS A 252 14.40 2.21 5.11
N GLY A 253 14.13 2.71 6.32
CA GLY A 253 14.42 4.08 6.73
C GLY A 253 13.61 5.13 5.95
N ARG A 254 12.33 4.86 5.67
CA ARG A 254 11.37 5.83 5.12
C ARG A 254 10.43 6.33 6.20
N ARG A 255 9.90 7.52 6.02
CA ARG A 255 8.81 8.04 6.85
C ARG A 255 7.49 7.50 6.33
N PHE A 256 6.52 7.29 7.20
CA PHE A 256 5.24 6.69 6.85
C PHE A 256 4.06 7.47 7.45
N ILE A 257 3.01 7.60 6.66
CA ILE A 257 1.69 8.07 7.09
C ILE A 257 0.68 7.06 6.59
N GLY A 258 -0.04 6.39 7.50
CA GLY A 258 -1.05 5.40 7.14
C GLY A 258 -2.40 5.71 7.75
N TYR A 259 -3.46 5.40 7.00
CA TYR A 259 -4.84 5.55 7.42
C TYR A 259 -5.55 4.20 7.42
N GLU A 260 -6.32 3.93 8.46
CA GLU A 260 -7.15 2.74 8.60
C GLU A 260 -8.38 3.08 9.44
N ILE A 261 -9.56 2.79 8.93
CA ILE A 261 -10.81 3.07 9.63
C ILE A 261 -11.17 2.00 10.66
N ASN A 262 -10.73 0.75 10.44
CA ASN A 262 -10.99 -0.35 11.35
C ASN A 262 -9.96 -0.34 12.51
N PRO A 263 -10.39 -0.09 13.76
CA PRO A 263 -9.47 -0.01 14.90
C PRO A 263 -8.73 -1.33 15.18
N ALA A 264 -9.34 -2.49 14.86
CA ALA A 264 -8.68 -3.78 15.04
C ALA A 264 -7.51 -3.95 14.07
N TYR A 265 -7.66 -3.56 12.82
CA TYR A 265 -6.56 -3.60 11.84
C TYR A 265 -5.47 -2.58 12.18
N CYS A 266 -5.85 -1.40 12.67
CA CYS A 266 -4.90 -0.42 13.15
C CYS A 266 -4.08 -0.94 14.36
N ALA A 267 -4.69 -1.72 15.27
CA ALA A 267 -3.99 -2.38 16.38
C ALA A 267 -2.98 -3.43 15.86
N ILE A 268 -3.39 -4.27 14.91
CA ILE A 268 -2.50 -5.24 14.25
C ILE A 268 -1.31 -4.53 13.58
N ALA A 269 -1.57 -3.43 12.89
CA ALA A 269 -0.51 -2.66 12.23
C ALA A 269 0.53 -2.12 13.24
N ARG A 270 0.08 -1.64 14.41
CA ARG A 270 0.98 -1.17 15.49
C ARG A 270 1.81 -2.30 16.07
N GLU A 271 1.20 -3.45 16.33
CA GLU A 271 1.90 -4.64 16.84
C GLU A 271 3.03 -5.07 15.88
N ARG A 272 2.71 -5.26 14.60
CA ARG A 272 3.70 -5.62 13.56
C ARG A 272 4.83 -4.60 13.43
N LEU A 273 4.52 -3.32 13.58
CA LEU A 273 5.53 -2.27 13.53
C LEU A 273 6.46 -2.32 14.73
N SER A 274 5.94 -2.59 15.94
CA SER A 274 6.76 -2.75 17.13
C SER A 274 7.71 -3.96 17.03
N GLU A 275 7.23 -5.10 16.51
CA GLU A 275 8.06 -6.29 16.26
C GLU A 275 9.19 -6.01 15.27
N ALA A 276 8.88 -5.33 14.15
CA ALA A 276 9.88 -4.99 13.13
C ALA A 276 10.98 -4.04 13.67
N SER A 277 10.64 -3.17 14.62
CA SER A 277 11.60 -2.24 15.22
C SER A 277 12.54 -2.91 16.23
N ILE A 278 12.16 -4.05 16.80
CA ILE A 278 13.00 -4.83 17.72
C ILE A 278 14.06 -5.63 16.96
N ASP A 279 13.74 -6.17 15.80
CA ASP A 279 14.64 -6.98 14.97
C ASP A 279 15.86 -6.17 14.43
N GLU A 280 15.73 -4.85 14.29
CA GLU A 280 16.83 -3.98 13.85
C GLU A 280 17.81 -3.62 14.99
N SER A 281 17.49 -3.96 16.24
CA SER A 281 18.32 -3.64 17.41
C SER A 281 19.26 -4.80 17.84
N LEU A 282 19.26 -5.93 17.12
CA LEU A 282 20.11 -7.11 17.33
C LEU A 282 21.15 -7.22 16.20
#